data_49a0a545c268b194e686a858039e8d64
#
_entry.id   49a0a545c268b194e686a858039e8d64
#
_cell.length_a   1.000
_cell.length_b   1.000
_cell.length_c   1.000
_cell.angle_alpha   90.00
_cell.angle_beta   90.00
_cell.angle_gamma   90.00
#
_symmetry.space_group_name_H-M   'P 1'
#
loop_
_entity.id
_entity.type
_entity.pdbx_description
1 polymer ?
#
loop_
_entity_poly.entity_id
_entity_poly.type
_entity_poly.pdbx_seq_one_letter_code
_entity_poly.pdbx_strand_id
1 'polypeptide(L)'
;EVISNVDYLFCEDTRVTNKLLEYFNFDKKSLFVYNDFSKDYEREKIIKLLRDGKKIGLVSDAGTPLVSDPGFKLVRECKDNNIKVIPICGASAVLSALVASGLPSDKFLFYGFLPEKENERLKELNKLRYRQEAIIFYESPKRVMFALNDIYNIIGDIEVCLAKELTKQYEEIKTDNIKNIIDYLNNNQDKIRGEFVLILKNQLLKASYDMDIEKIKIIYDNLHS
;
A
#
# COMPACT_ATOMS: atom_id res chain seq x y z
N GLU A 1 -6.05 -8.18 -24.18
CA GLU A 1 -6.90 -9.38 -24.42
C GLU A 1 -8.07 -9.45 -23.44
N VAL A 2 -7.87 -9.43 -22.12
CA VAL A 2 -8.98 -9.53 -21.13
C VAL A 2 -9.98 -8.38 -21.30
N ILE A 3 -9.49 -7.14 -21.33
CA ILE A 3 -10.33 -5.94 -21.51
C ILE A 3 -11.18 -6.03 -22.78
N SER A 4 -10.65 -6.58 -23.87
CA SER A 4 -11.41 -6.75 -25.13
C SER A 4 -12.59 -7.70 -24.99
N ASN A 5 -12.48 -8.69 -24.08
CA ASN A 5 -13.44 -9.79 -23.94
C ASN A 5 -14.49 -9.59 -22.84
N VAL A 6 -14.48 -8.49 -22.09
CA VAL A 6 -15.52 -8.18 -21.12
C VAL A 6 -16.69 -7.41 -21.76
N ASP A 7 -17.90 -7.67 -21.28
CA ASP A 7 -19.10 -6.95 -21.71
C ASP A 7 -19.18 -5.56 -21.07
N TYR A 8 -18.78 -5.45 -19.81
CA TYR A 8 -18.81 -4.22 -19.01
C TYR A 8 -17.50 -4.02 -18.31
N LEU A 9 -17.03 -2.77 -18.25
CA LEU A 9 -15.80 -2.39 -17.53
C LEU A 9 -16.14 -1.38 -16.43
N PHE A 10 -15.96 -1.79 -15.19
CA PHE A 10 -16.08 -0.93 -14.01
C PHE A 10 -14.72 -0.39 -13.61
N CYS A 11 -14.68 0.88 -13.24
CA CYS A 11 -13.44 1.59 -12.92
C CYS A 11 -13.69 2.63 -11.82
N GLU A 12 -12.62 3.10 -11.21
CA GLU A 12 -12.66 4.14 -10.20
C GLU A 12 -12.94 5.51 -10.84
N ASP A 13 -12.15 5.88 -11.86
CA ASP A 13 -12.35 7.09 -12.66
C ASP A 13 -12.38 6.74 -14.17
N THR A 14 -13.53 6.99 -14.80
CA THR A 14 -13.71 6.74 -16.23
C THR A 14 -12.78 7.56 -17.11
N ARG A 15 -12.31 8.73 -16.65
CA ARG A 15 -11.38 9.58 -17.39
C ARG A 15 -10.00 8.96 -17.49
N VAL A 16 -9.53 8.35 -16.38
CA VAL A 16 -8.24 7.66 -16.34
C VAL A 16 -8.30 6.40 -17.19
N THR A 17 -9.36 5.60 -17.01
CA THR A 17 -9.54 4.37 -17.79
C THR A 17 -9.69 4.65 -19.29
N ASN A 18 -10.42 5.70 -19.70
CA ASN A 18 -10.52 6.07 -21.11
C ASN A 18 -9.16 6.37 -21.73
N LYS A 19 -8.29 7.13 -21.04
CA LYS A 19 -6.92 7.40 -21.54
C LYS A 19 -6.12 6.12 -21.76
N LEU A 20 -6.27 5.13 -20.84
CA LEU A 20 -5.62 3.83 -20.98
C LEU A 20 -6.15 3.07 -22.20
N LEU A 21 -7.47 3.06 -22.41
CA LEU A 21 -8.09 2.39 -23.57
C LEU A 21 -7.66 3.05 -24.88
N GLU A 22 -7.63 4.37 -24.95
CA GLU A 22 -7.17 5.14 -26.10
C GLU A 22 -5.69 4.88 -26.41
N TYR A 23 -4.83 4.88 -25.39
CA TYR A 23 -3.40 4.62 -25.54
C TYR A 23 -3.11 3.25 -26.17
N PHE A 24 -3.89 2.23 -25.81
CA PHE A 24 -3.73 0.89 -26.38
C PHE A 24 -4.64 0.61 -27.58
N ASN A 25 -5.30 1.61 -28.12
CA ASN A 25 -6.23 1.50 -29.26
C ASN A 25 -7.31 0.40 -29.05
N PHE A 26 -7.87 0.31 -27.83
CA PHE A 26 -9.01 -0.56 -27.61
C PHE A 26 -10.28 0.02 -28.21
N ASP A 27 -11.15 -0.85 -28.70
CA ASP A 27 -12.51 -0.46 -29.11
C ASP A 27 -13.24 0.21 -27.92
N LYS A 28 -14.10 1.17 -28.27
CA LYS A 28 -14.85 1.93 -27.27
C LYS A 28 -15.66 0.98 -26.38
N LYS A 29 -15.37 0.98 -25.07
CA LYS A 29 -16.07 0.19 -24.06
C LYS A 29 -17.05 1.05 -23.28
N SER A 30 -18.15 0.43 -22.82
CA SER A 30 -19.03 1.05 -21.85
C SER A 30 -18.35 1.03 -20.47
N LEU A 31 -17.97 2.21 -19.98
CA LEU A 31 -17.33 2.38 -18.68
C LEU A 31 -18.37 2.77 -17.63
N PHE A 32 -18.25 2.18 -16.47
CA PHE A 32 -19.11 2.47 -15.30
C PHE A 32 -18.23 2.76 -14.10
N VAL A 33 -18.59 3.78 -13.33
CA VAL A 33 -17.90 4.08 -12.06
C VAL A 33 -18.31 3.05 -11.01
N TYR A 34 -17.33 2.52 -10.31
CA TYR A 34 -17.53 1.70 -9.11
C TYR A 34 -16.65 2.20 -7.97
N ASN A 35 -17.24 2.32 -6.79
CA ASN A 35 -16.51 2.53 -5.54
C ASN A 35 -17.21 1.78 -4.40
N ASP A 36 -16.51 1.52 -3.28
CA ASP A 36 -17.07 0.79 -2.14
C ASP A 36 -18.10 1.57 -1.32
N PHE A 37 -18.30 2.87 -1.64
CA PHE A 37 -19.39 3.69 -1.11
C PHE A 37 -20.67 3.59 -1.95
N SER A 38 -20.60 2.92 -3.11
CA SER A 38 -21.77 2.62 -3.94
C SER A 38 -22.84 1.92 -3.13
N LYS A 39 -24.10 2.31 -3.37
CA LYS A 39 -25.25 1.74 -2.67
C LYS A 39 -25.41 0.26 -2.99
N ASP A 40 -26.01 -0.49 -2.08
CA ASP A 40 -26.17 -1.95 -2.21
C ASP A 40 -26.88 -2.34 -3.52
N TYR A 41 -27.90 -1.57 -3.93
CA TYR A 41 -28.64 -1.82 -5.17
C TYR A 41 -27.77 -1.75 -6.44
N GLU A 42 -26.68 -0.97 -6.42
CA GLU A 42 -25.74 -0.89 -7.56
C GLU A 42 -24.92 -2.16 -7.68
N ARG A 43 -24.48 -2.72 -6.54
CA ARG A 43 -23.80 -4.02 -6.52
C ARG A 43 -24.75 -5.15 -6.92
N GLU A 44 -26.00 -5.13 -6.43
CA GLU A 44 -27.04 -6.10 -6.84
C GLU A 44 -27.25 -6.13 -8.37
N LYS A 45 -27.23 -4.97 -9.04
CA LYS A 45 -27.30 -4.90 -10.51
C LYS A 45 -26.10 -5.58 -11.16
N ILE A 46 -24.88 -5.39 -10.61
CA ILE A 46 -23.68 -6.03 -11.12
C ILE A 46 -23.77 -7.54 -10.94
N ILE A 47 -24.18 -8.01 -9.77
CA ILE A 47 -24.39 -9.44 -9.48
C ILE A 47 -25.44 -10.05 -10.42
N LYS A 48 -26.53 -9.33 -10.71
CA LYS A 48 -27.53 -9.78 -11.67
C LYS A 48 -26.93 -9.96 -13.07
N LEU A 49 -26.18 -8.98 -13.57
CA LEU A 49 -25.51 -9.09 -14.88
C LEU A 49 -24.57 -10.30 -14.93
N LEU A 50 -23.81 -10.54 -13.86
CA LEU A 50 -22.91 -11.70 -13.76
C LEU A 50 -23.69 -13.03 -13.77
N ARG A 51 -24.83 -13.10 -13.08
CA ARG A 51 -25.73 -14.28 -13.12
C ARG A 51 -26.36 -14.50 -14.51
N ASP A 52 -26.61 -13.42 -15.23
CA ASP A 52 -27.10 -13.45 -16.62
C ASP A 52 -25.99 -13.83 -17.63
N GLY A 53 -24.80 -14.24 -17.13
CA GLY A 53 -23.68 -14.73 -17.95
C GLY A 53 -22.81 -13.64 -18.54
N LYS A 54 -22.97 -12.37 -18.13
CA LYS A 54 -22.14 -11.26 -18.58
C LYS A 54 -20.74 -11.32 -17.95
N LYS A 55 -19.74 -10.95 -18.72
CA LYS A 55 -18.34 -10.82 -18.26
C LYS A 55 -18.09 -9.38 -17.84
N ILE A 56 -17.67 -9.21 -16.59
CA ILE A 56 -17.41 -7.90 -16.00
C ILE A 56 -15.93 -7.77 -15.64
N GLY A 57 -15.29 -6.69 -16.05
CA GLY A 57 -13.96 -6.30 -15.61
C GLY A 57 -14.05 -5.21 -14.53
N LEU A 58 -13.18 -5.27 -13.53
CA LEU A 58 -12.95 -4.21 -12.57
C LEU A 58 -11.49 -3.77 -12.70
N VAL A 59 -11.27 -2.46 -12.85
CA VAL A 59 -9.95 -1.84 -12.92
C VAL A 59 -9.85 -0.69 -11.92
N SER A 60 -8.68 -0.47 -11.34
CA SER A 60 -8.34 0.72 -10.56
C SER A 60 -7.59 1.73 -11.42
N ASP A 61 -7.44 2.95 -10.92
CA ASP A 61 -6.73 4.01 -11.63
C ASP A 61 -5.22 3.73 -11.74
N ALA A 62 -4.66 3.02 -10.75
CA ALA A 62 -3.27 2.56 -10.74
C ALA A 62 -3.14 1.26 -9.94
N GLY A 63 -2.19 0.40 -10.32
CA GLY A 63 -1.86 -0.82 -9.59
C GLY A 63 -2.92 -1.91 -9.67
N THR A 64 -3.20 -2.56 -8.55
CA THR A 64 -4.09 -3.73 -8.45
C THR A 64 -5.37 -3.37 -7.71
N PRO A 65 -6.56 -3.54 -8.31
CA PRO A 65 -7.82 -3.33 -7.62
C PRO A 65 -7.88 -4.03 -6.25
N LEU A 66 -8.61 -3.49 -5.30
CA LEU A 66 -8.78 -3.93 -3.91
C LEU A 66 -7.57 -3.67 -2.99
N VAL A 67 -6.40 -3.38 -3.52
CA VAL A 67 -5.18 -3.13 -2.72
C VAL A 67 -5.07 -1.64 -2.44
N SER A 68 -5.71 -1.16 -1.39
CA SER A 68 -5.99 0.25 -1.06
C SER A 68 -6.92 0.96 -2.06
N ASP A 69 -7.61 0.19 -2.89
CA ASP A 69 -8.53 0.61 -3.93
C ASP A 69 -9.91 -0.02 -3.73
N PRO A 70 -10.98 0.52 -4.37
CA PRO A 70 -12.32 -0.06 -4.31
C PRO A 70 -12.39 -1.47 -4.90
N GLY A 71 -13.38 -2.27 -4.43
CA GLY A 71 -13.70 -3.57 -5.02
C GLY A 71 -13.94 -4.69 -4.02
N PHE A 72 -13.50 -4.52 -2.77
CA PHE A 72 -13.62 -5.58 -1.74
C PHE A 72 -15.08 -6.06 -1.58
N LYS A 73 -16.04 -5.13 -1.45
CA LYS A 73 -17.45 -5.46 -1.25
C LYS A 73 -18.03 -6.24 -2.45
N LEU A 74 -17.68 -5.83 -3.68
CA LEU A 74 -18.12 -6.51 -4.88
C LEU A 74 -17.57 -7.94 -4.97
N VAL A 75 -16.26 -8.11 -4.74
CA VAL A 75 -15.63 -9.44 -4.78
C VAL A 75 -16.21 -10.33 -3.68
N ARG A 76 -16.46 -9.80 -2.47
CA ARG A 76 -17.11 -10.55 -1.40
C ARG A 76 -18.49 -11.02 -1.82
N GLU A 77 -19.30 -10.13 -2.38
CA GLU A 77 -20.65 -10.45 -2.84
C GLU A 77 -20.65 -11.46 -4.01
N CYS A 78 -19.67 -11.39 -4.92
CA CYS A 78 -19.45 -12.42 -5.93
C CYS A 78 -19.21 -13.80 -5.30
N LYS A 79 -18.36 -13.88 -4.28
CA LYS A 79 -18.07 -15.13 -3.55
C LYS A 79 -19.32 -15.70 -2.87
N ASP A 80 -20.10 -14.85 -2.20
CA ASP A 80 -21.32 -15.24 -1.51
C ASP A 80 -22.40 -15.73 -2.49
N ASN A 81 -22.31 -15.34 -3.78
CA ASN A 81 -23.18 -15.77 -4.86
C ASN A 81 -22.59 -16.89 -5.75
N ASN A 82 -21.48 -17.51 -5.37
CA ASN A 82 -20.78 -18.54 -6.15
C ASN A 82 -20.33 -18.07 -7.55
N ILE A 83 -20.12 -16.78 -7.73
CA ILE A 83 -19.63 -16.21 -8.98
C ILE A 83 -18.10 -16.32 -9.02
N LYS A 84 -17.56 -16.84 -10.11
CA LYS A 84 -16.11 -16.98 -10.29
C LYS A 84 -15.45 -15.62 -10.46
N VAL A 85 -14.47 -15.31 -9.60
CA VAL A 85 -13.58 -14.14 -9.71
C VAL A 85 -12.23 -14.61 -10.22
N ILE A 86 -11.73 -13.97 -11.28
CA ILE A 86 -10.44 -14.28 -11.92
C ILE A 86 -9.50 -13.09 -11.71
N PRO A 87 -8.44 -13.23 -10.91
CA PRO A 87 -7.43 -12.20 -10.78
C PRO A 87 -6.57 -12.12 -12.05
N ILE A 88 -6.33 -10.91 -12.53
CA ILE A 88 -5.40 -10.66 -13.63
C ILE A 88 -4.15 -10.05 -13.02
N CYS A 89 -3.04 -10.79 -13.07
CA CYS A 89 -1.75 -10.32 -12.55
C CYS A 89 -1.30 -9.06 -13.33
N GLY A 90 -0.85 -8.07 -12.60
CA GLY A 90 -0.43 -6.79 -13.16
C GLY A 90 0.48 -6.00 -12.21
N ALA A 91 0.57 -4.71 -12.45
CA ALA A 91 1.37 -3.79 -11.67
C ALA A 91 0.98 -3.76 -10.18
N SER A 92 1.97 -3.70 -9.31
CA SER A 92 1.80 -3.52 -7.87
C SER A 92 2.93 -2.67 -7.33
N ALA A 93 2.62 -1.46 -6.87
CA ALA A 93 3.62 -0.57 -6.28
C ALA A 93 4.26 -1.19 -5.03
N VAL A 94 3.50 -1.94 -4.24
CA VAL A 94 4.01 -2.68 -3.05
C VAL A 94 5.13 -3.63 -3.44
N LEU A 95 4.87 -4.53 -4.40
CA LEU A 95 5.85 -5.53 -4.81
C LEU A 95 7.01 -4.89 -5.58
N SER A 96 6.74 -3.90 -6.43
CA SER A 96 7.80 -3.19 -7.17
C SER A 96 8.75 -2.48 -6.23
N ALA A 97 8.24 -1.78 -5.22
CA ALA A 97 9.07 -1.14 -4.20
C ALA A 97 9.86 -2.18 -3.39
N LEU A 98 9.20 -3.26 -2.94
CA LEU A 98 9.81 -4.27 -2.09
C LEU A 98 11.01 -4.96 -2.76
N VAL A 99 10.85 -5.40 -4.02
CA VAL A 99 11.93 -6.10 -4.73
C VAL A 99 13.10 -5.18 -5.10
N ALA A 100 12.87 -3.87 -5.19
CA ALA A 100 13.88 -2.87 -5.50
C ALA A 100 14.49 -2.20 -4.26
N SER A 101 13.93 -2.44 -3.07
CA SER A 101 14.33 -1.77 -1.83
C SER A 101 15.69 -2.21 -1.28
N GLY A 102 16.12 -3.44 -1.55
CA GLY A 102 17.27 -4.08 -0.88
C GLY A 102 17.00 -4.49 0.57
N LEU A 103 15.77 -4.31 1.08
CA LEU A 103 15.36 -4.74 2.41
C LEU A 103 14.88 -6.21 2.41
N PRO A 104 14.86 -6.89 3.58
CA PRO A 104 14.34 -8.25 3.68
C PRO A 104 12.90 -8.34 3.16
N SER A 105 12.64 -9.30 2.27
CA SER A 105 11.38 -9.44 1.55
C SER A 105 10.65 -10.77 1.79
N ASP A 106 11.23 -11.65 2.60
CA ASP A 106 10.68 -12.97 2.94
C ASP A 106 9.39 -12.88 3.77
N LYS A 107 9.29 -11.84 4.62
CA LYS A 107 8.10 -11.54 5.40
C LYS A 107 7.85 -10.04 5.39
N PHE A 108 6.65 -9.65 4.99
CA PHE A 108 6.25 -8.25 4.98
C PHE A 108 4.78 -8.08 5.35
N LEU A 109 4.49 -6.94 5.95
CA LEU A 109 3.15 -6.46 6.24
C LEU A 109 2.85 -5.25 5.37
N PHE A 110 1.90 -5.36 4.45
CA PHE A 110 1.34 -4.19 3.79
C PHE A 110 0.25 -3.59 4.67
N TYR A 111 0.50 -2.39 5.17
CA TYR A 111 -0.43 -1.68 6.06
C TYR A 111 -1.41 -0.78 5.29
N GLY A 112 -1.03 -0.30 4.10
CA GLY A 112 -1.75 0.73 3.36
C GLY A 112 -1.35 2.13 3.85
N PHE A 113 -2.32 3.04 3.97
CA PHE A 113 -2.07 4.41 4.44
C PHE A 113 -2.11 4.50 5.97
N LEU A 114 -1.16 5.23 6.53
CA LEU A 114 -1.22 5.61 7.94
C LEU A 114 -2.41 6.58 8.21
N PRO A 115 -2.99 6.60 9.43
CA PRO A 115 -4.03 7.56 9.78
C PRO A 115 -3.61 9.01 9.55
N GLU A 116 -4.54 9.84 9.07
CA GLU A 116 -4.27 11.28 8.85
C GLU A 116 -4.02 12.03 10.15
N LYS A 117 -4.86 11.74 11.17
CA LYS A 117 -4.75 12.39 12.46
C LYS A 117 -3.51 11.90 13.20
N GLU A 118 -2.70 12.82 13.67
CA GLU A 118 -1.45 12.56 14.37
C GLU A 118 -1.60 11.56 15.52
N ASN A 119 -2.53 11.79 16.44
CA ASN A 119 -2.75 10.91 17.60
C ASN A 119 -3.09 9.47 17.20
N GLU A 120 -3.88 9.29 16.13
CA GLU A 120 -4.24 7.97 15.61
C GLU A 120 -3.01 7.33 14.94
N ARG A 121 -2.23 8.11 14.17
CA ARG A 121 -1.01 7.66 13.50
C ARG A 121 0.06 7.23 14.52
N LEU A 122 0.31 8.02 15.55
CA LEU A 122 1.25 7.68 16.62
C LEU A 122 0.82 6.41 17.37
N LYS A 123 -0.49 6.23 17.62
CA LYS A 123 -1.03 5.02 18.23
C LYS A 123 -0.78 3.78 17.37
N GLU A 124 -0.99 3.87 16.06
CA GLU A 124 -0.73 2.75 15.16
C GLU A 124 0.77 2.45 15.03
N LEU A 125 1.63 3.47 14.90
CA LEU A 125 3.08 3.28 14.88
C LEU A 125 3.60 2.61 16.15
N ASN A 126 3.05 2.95 17.32
CA ASN A 126 3.40 2.29 18.59
C ASN A 126 3.03 0.79 18.60
N LYS A 127 1.97 0.37 17.92
CA LYS A 127 1.64 -1.05 17.75
C LYS A 127 2.59 -1.75 16.77
N LEU A 128 2.98 -1.04 15.71
CA LEU A 128 3.81 -1.56 14.64
C LEU A 128 5.30 -1.66 15.02
N ARG A 129 5.77 -0.86 16.00
CA ARG A 129 7.19 -0.82 16.42
C ARG A 129 7.76 -2.18 16.86
N TYR A 130 6.92 -3.11 17.28
CA TYR A 130 7.33 -4.44 17.74
C TYR A 130 7.24 -5.52 16.66
N ARG A 131 6.84 -5.16 15.45
CA ARG A 131 6.78 -6.09 14.32
C ARG A 131 8.18 -6.42 13.83
N GLN A 132 8.38 -7.67 13.37
CA GLN A 132 9.67 -8.14 12.85
C GLN A 132 9.72 -8.11 11.33
N GLU A 133 8.55 -8.14 10.69
CA GLU A 133 8.41 -8.12 9.26
C GLU A 133 8.74 -6.72 8.69
N ALA A 134 9.14 -6.65 7.44
CA ALA A 134 9.17 -5.38 6.72
C ALA A 134 7.75 -4.78 6.67
N ILE A 135 7.61 -3.50 6.99
CA ILE A 135 6.29 -2.85 7.00
C ILE A 135 6.24 -1.86 5.84
N ILE A 136 5.18 -1.99 5.03
CA ILE A 136 5.02 -1.20 3.80
C ILE A 136 3.81 -0.28 3.94
N PHE A 137 4.02 1.02 3.68
CA PHE A 137 2.98 2.04 3.66
C PHE A 137 2.88 2.70 2.30
N TYR A 138 1.68 3.10 1.92
CA TYR A 138 1.46 4.15 0.93
C TYR A 138 1.41 5.51 1.61
N GLU A 139 1.99 6.52 0.98
CA GLU A 139 1.91 7.88 1.47
C GLU A 139 1.77 8.92 0.36
N SER A 140 1.15 10.03 0.72
CA SER A 140 0.98 11.18 -0.16
C SER A 140 2.07 12.24 0.08
N PRO A 141 2.33 13.14 -0.89
CA PRO A 141 3.31 14.22 -0.72
C PRO A 141 3.05 15.10 0.49
N LYS A 142 1.77 15.36 0.79
CA LYS A 142 1.38 16.21 1.95
C LYS A 142 1.69 15.57 3.29
N ARG A 143 1.87 14.25 3.33
CA ARG A 143 1.92 13.47 4.58
C ARG A 143 3.25 12.75 4.79
N VAL A 144 4.05 12.53 3.72
CA VAL A 144 5.27 11.73 3.79
C VAL A 144 6.26 12.24 4.84
N MET A 145 6.43 13.57 4.96
CA MET A 145 7.34 14.16 5.95
C MET A 145 6.82 13.97 7.39
N PHE A 146 5.51 14.11 7.61
CA PHE A 146 4.91 13.82 8.92
C PHE A 146 5.07 12.34 9.29
N ALA A 147 4.79 11.43 8.34
CA ALA A 147 4.95 10.01 8.54
C ALA A 147 6.40 9.63 8.90
N LEU A 148 7.38 10.13 8.14
CA LEU A 148 8.80 9.86 8.39
C LEU A 148 9.26 10.39 9.77
N ASN A 149 8.88 11.61 10.15
CA ASN A 149 9.21 12.17 11.45
C ASN A 149 8.58 11.39 12.60
N ASP A 150 7.30 10.98 12.47
CA ASP A 150 6.63 10.19 13.49
C ASP A 150 7.24 8.78 13.61
N ILE A 151 7.60 8.15 12.47
CA ILE A 151 8.32 6.87 12.47
C ILE A 151 9.66 7.03 13.20
N TYR A 152 10.45 8.07 12.88
CA TYR A 152 11.72 8.35 13.53
C TYR A 152 11.56 8.53 15.05
N ASN A 153 10.55 9.28 15.48
CA ASN A 153 10.30 9.57 16.89
C ASN A 153 9.82 8.33 17.69
N ILE A 154 9.05 7.45 17.07
CA ILE A 154 8.45 6.29 17.74
C ILE A 154 9.34 5.04 17.62
N ILE A 155 9.94 4.81 16.47
CA ILE A 155 10.67 3.58 16.16
C ILE A 155 12.19 3.82 16.24
N GLY A 156 12.67 5.04 15.94
CA GLY A 156 14.08 5.39 15.97
C GLY A 156 14.68 5.49 14.56
N ASP A 157 16.03 5.60 14.52
CA ASP A 157 16.79 5.72 13.27
C ASP A 157 17.01 4.34 12.62
N ILE A 158 15.98 3.84 11.99
CA ILE A 158 15.96 2.55 11.29
C ILE A 158 16.24 2.73 9.80
N GLU A 159 16.63 1.64 9.12
CA GLU A 159 16.76 1.59 7.67
C GLU A 159 15.38 1.61 7.01
N VAL A 160 15.15 2.52 6.08
CA VAL A 160 13.90 2.65 5.34
C VAL A 160 14.16 2.80 3.85
N CYS A 161 13.25 2.29 3.03
CA CYS A 161 13.20 2.56 1.61
C CYS A 161 12.10 3.57 1.32
N LEU A 162 12.47 4.66 0.67
CA LEU A 162 11.58 5.62 0.05
C LEU A 162 11.53 5.33 -1.44
N ALA A 163 10.41 4.80 -1.93
CA ALA A 163 10.16 4.64 -3.35
C ALA A 163 9.07 5.63 -3.78
N LYS A 164 9.29 6.36 -4.84
CA LYS A 164 8.32 7.33 -5.35
C LYS A 164 8.14 7.25 -6.83
N GLU A 165 6.95 7.60 -7.31
CA GLU A 165 6.62 7.69 -8.74
C GLU A 165 7.04 6.43 -9.53
N LEU A 166 6.90 5.25 -8.91
CA LEU A 166 7.27 3.97 -9.51
C LEU A 166 6.64 3.81 -10.89
N THR A 167 7.44 3.36 -11.85
CA THR A 167 7.10 3.19 -13.26
C THR A 167 6.83 4.48 -14.04
N LYS A 168 7.04 5.66 -13.44
CA LYS A 168 6.83 6.97 -14.06
C LYS A 168 8.16 7.66 -14.36
N GLN A 169 8.10 8.78 -15.08
CA GLN A 169 9.30 9.55 -15.51
C GLN A 169 10.20 10.02 -14.36
N TYR A 170 9.63 10.24 -13.17
CA TYR A 170 10.35 10.73 -11.99
C TYR A 170 10.48 9.67 -10.91
N GLU A 171 10.57 8.39 -11.35
CA GLU A 171 10.83 7.27 -10.45
C GLU A 171 12.13 7.49 -9.68
N GLU A 172 12.08 7.28 -8.39
CA GLU A 172 13.25 7.29 -7.51
C GLU A 172 13.05 6.29 -6.38
N ILE A 173 14.08 5.47 -6.14
CA ILE A 173 14.11 4.50 -5.04
C ILE A 173 15.38 4.77 -4.25
N LYS A 174 15.23 5.07 -2.96
CA LYS A 174 16.34 5.37 -2.08
C LYS A 174 16.17 4.60 -0.77
N THR A 175 17.17 3.81 -0.41
CA THR A 175 17.23 3.08 0.86
C THR A 175 18.37 3.64 1.70
N ASP A 176 18.05 4.07 2.90
CA ASP A 176 19.01 4.68 3.85
C ASP A 176 18.39 4.68 5.26
N ASN A 177 19.15 5.09 6.28
CA ASN A 177 18.60 5.41 7.59
C ASN A 177 17.57 6.52 7.47
N ILE A 178 16.49 6.43 8.24
CA ILE A 178 15.35 7.34 8.13
C ILE A 178 15.74 8.81 8.31
N LYS A 179 16.71 9.09 9.17
CA LYS A 179 17.26 10.45 9.36
C LYS A 179 17.83 11.00 8.05
N ASN A 180 18.63 10.20 7.34
CA ASN A 180 19.21 10.61 6.06
C ASN A 180 18.13 10.82 4.98
N ILE A 181 17.04 10.03 5.01
CA ILE A 181 15.89 10.20 4.12
C ILE A 181 15.14 11.52 4.43
N ILE A 182 14.94 11.84 5.72
CA ILE A 182 14.34 13.11 6.16
C ILE A 182 15.20 14.29 5.70
N ASP A 183 16.50 14.24 5.94
CA ASP A 183 17.44 15.30 5.54
C ASP A 183 17.50 15.46 4.01
N TYR A 184 17.47 14.33 3.29
CA TYR A 184 17.40 14.33 1.83
C TYR A 184 16.16 15.05 1.30
N LEU A 185 14.97 14.75 1.84
CA LEU A 185 13.72 15.39 1.41
C LEU A 185 13.67 16.88 1.85
N ASN A 186 14.20 17.24 3.02
CA ASN A 186 14.29 18.63 3.45
C ASN A 186 15.15 19.48 2.48
N ASN A 187 16.24 18.91 1.97
CA ASN A 187 17.14 19.57 1.03
C ASN A 187 16.64 19.51 -0.43
N ASN A 188 15.58 18.73 -0.72
CA ASN A 188 15.03 18.51 -2.06
C ASN A 188 13.50 18.59 -2.03
N GLN A 189 12.94 19.69 -1.56
CA GLN A 189 11.49 19.84 -1.38
C GLN A 189 10.70 19.73 -2.70
N ASP A 190 11.30 20.07 -3.83
CA ASP A 190 10.76 19.88 -5.16
C ASP A 190 10.48 18.40 -5.50
N LYS A 191 11.16 17.49 -4.81
CA LYS A 191 10.95 16.04 -4.95
C LYS A 191 9.78 15.51 -4.11
N ILE A 192 9.20 16.29 -3.22
CA ILE A 192 8.03 15.91 -2.41
C ILE A 192 6.77 16.08 -3.26
N ARG A 193 6.62 15.20 -4.25
CA ARG A 193 5.48 15.16 -5.17
C ARG A 193 5.24 13.74 -5.67
N GLY A 194 4.02 13.49 -6.14
CA GLY A 194 3.63 12.19 -6.67
C GLY A 194 3.24 11.19 -5.58
N GLU A 195 3.40 9.93 -5.83
CA GLU A 195 2.99 8.82 -4.96
C GLU A 195 4.21 8.18 -4.29
N PHE A 196 4.10 7.86 -3.01
CA PHE A 196 5.17 7.29 -2.21
C PHE A 196 4.82 5.91 -1.69
N VAL A 197 5.83 5.04 -1.71
CA VAL A 197 5.84 3.78 -0.95
C VAL A 197 6.99 3.88 0.06
N LEU A 198 6.68 3.70 1.33
CA LEU A 198 7.66 3.62 2.41
C LEU A 198 7.77 2.16 2.84
N ILE A 199 8.99 1.65 2.96
CA ILE A 199 9.25 0.32 3.52
C ILE A 199 10.18 0.46 4.70
N LEU A 200 9.74 -0.02 5.85
CA LEU A 200 10.52 0.00 7.08
C LEU A 200 11.13 -1.38 7.31
N LYS A 201 12.42 -1.40 7.61
CA LYS A 201 13.08 -2.57 8.19
C LYS A 201 13.03 -2.43 9.71
N ASN A 202 12.12 -3.14 10.34
CA ASN A 202 12.03 -3.07 11.78
C ASN A 202 13.07 -3.99 12.44
N GLN A 203 13.97 -3.40 13.25
CA GLN A 203 15.09 -4.13 13.91
C GLN A 203 15.02 -4.11 15.44
N LEU A 204 14.01 -3.47 16.04
CA LEU A 204 14.02 -3.14 17.47
C LEU A 204 14.05 -4.34 18.44
N LEU A 205 13.71 -5.54 18.00
CA LEU A 205 13.66 -6.69 18.92
C LEU A 205 15.04 -7.20 19.38
N LYS A 206 16.11 -6.99 18.59
CA LYS A 206 17.45 -7.40 19.07
C LYS A 206 17.96 -6.49 20.17
N ALA A 207 17.86 -5.18 19.99
CA ALA A 207 18.39 -4.21 20.95
C ALA A 207 17.59 -4.18 22.28
N SER A 208 16.26 -4.35 22.24
CA SER A 208 15.45 -4.39 23.46
C SER A 208 15.58 -5.70 24.23
N TYR A 209 15.74 -6.84 23.54
CA TYR A 209 16.00 -8.13 24.20
C TYR A 209 17.37 -8.15 24.89
N ASP A 210 18.41 -7.61 24.24
CA ASP A 210 19.74 -7.54 24.81
C ASP A 210 19.79 -6.57 26.03
N MET A 211 19.11 -5.41 25.95
CA MET A 211 18.99 -4.49 27.08
C MET A 211 18.16 -5.04 28.25
N ASP A 212 17.09 -5.78 27.96
CA ASP A 212 16.26 -6.39 29.02
C ASP A 212 16.98 -7.58 29.68
N ILE A 213 17.72 -8.36 28.92
CA ILE A 213 18.59 -9.44 29.46
C ILE A 213 19.70 -8.86 30.33
N GLU A 214 20.36 -7.79 29.94
CA GLU A 214 21.38 -7.13 30.73
C GLU A 214 20.82 -6.54 32.04
N LYS A 215 19.65 -5.90 31.98
CA LYS A 215 18.95 -5.41 33.18
C LYS A 215 18.52 -6.55 34.10
N ILE A 216 17.99 -7.63 33.54
CA ILE A 216 17.61 -8.84 34.31
C ILE A 216 18.84 -9.45 34.96
N LYS A 217 19.98 -9.51 34.27
CA LYS A 217 21.24 -10.01 34.80
C LYS A 217 21.74 -9.15 35.95
N ILE A 218 21.73 -7.83 35.82
CA ILE A 218 22.11 -6.88 36.90
C ILE A 218 21.22 -7.04 38.13
N ILE A 219 19.89 -7.20 37.92
CA ILE A 219 18.94 -7.43 39.03
C ILE A 219 19.20 -8.78 39.71
N TYR A 220 19.45 -9.82 38.90
CA TYR A 220 19.76 -11.16 39.43
C TYR A 220 21.05 -11.18 40.24
N ASP A 221 22.11 -10.56 39.75
CA ASP A 221 23.40 -10.49 40.43
C ASP A 221 23.32 -9.67 41.75
N ASN A 222 22.49 -8.58 41.76
CA ASN A 222 22.24 -7.79 42.98
C ASN A 222 21.34 -8.49 44.02
N LEU A 223 20.58 -9.50 43.64
CA LEU A 223 19.73 -10.29 44.57
C LEU A 223 20.50 -11.46 45.18
N HIS A 224 21.66 -11.83 44.64
CA HIS A 224 22.46 -12.99 45.07
C HIS A 224 23.86 -12.62 45.57
N SER A 225 24.15 -11.30 45.69
CA SER A 225 25.31 -10.74 46.36
C SER A 225 24.94 -10.24 47.76
#